data_8879361899db51f87752acb2b021489b
#
_entry.id   8879361899db51f87752acb2b021489b
#
_cell.length_a   1.000
_cell.length_b   1.000
_cell.length_c   1.000
_cell.angle_alpha   90.00
_cell.angle_beta   90.00
_cell.angle_gamma   90.00
#
_symmetry.space_group_name_H-M   'P 1'
#
loop_
_entity.id
_entity.type
_entity.pdbx_description
1 polymer ?
#
loop_
_entity_poly.entity_id
_entity_poly.type
_entity_poly.pdbx_seq_one_letter_code
_entity_poly.pdbx_strand_id
1 'polypeptide(L)'
;MTAALATAWGADVVGCMHVPDSPDIFRATCTDLAQQSDVLVTSGGVSAGAFDVVKESLDDMTFTKVAMQPGKPQGFGRFRDTVFLGFPGNPVSCYVSAQLFLRPLLRRMAGADTNHTVVQIPAGSNWRSPLERTQFVPAMIIDGAVIPTHVQAGGSHLVASLAATTALAVAVSYTHLRAH
;
A
#
# COMPACT_ATOMS: atom_id res chain seq x y z
N MET A 1 -8.54 -6.60 -5.21
CA MET A 1 -7.92 -6.55 -3.87
C MET A 1 -8.19 -5.21 -3.19
N THR A 2 -7.69 -4.08 -3.69
CA THR A 2 -7.82 -2.76 -3.02
C THR A 2 -9.29 -2.37 -2.78
N ALA A 3 -10.18 -2.57 -3.74
CA ALA A 3 -11.61 -2.36 -3.58
C ALA A 3 -12.20 -3.19 -2.42
N ALA A 4 -11.89 -4.48 -2.36
CA ALA A 4 -12.35 -5.35 -1.28
C ALA A 4 -11.84 -4.91 0.11
N LEU A 5 -10.60 -4.43 0.19
CA LEU A 5 -10.04 -3.86 1.41
C LEU A 5 -10.77 -2.57 1.81
N ALA A 6 -11.00 -1.67 0.84
CA ALA A 6 -11.72 -0.42 1.08
C ALA A 6 -13.14 -0.69 1.62
N THR A 7 -13.87 -1.61 0.98
CA THR A 7 -15.20 -2.04 1.46
C THR A 7 -15.13 -2.62 2.88
N ALA A 8 -14.15 -3.48 3.18
CA ALA A 8 -13.98 -4.04 4.52
C ALA A 8 -13.63 -2.97 5.57
N TRP A 9 -13.12 -1.82 5.18
CA TRP A 9 -12.83 -0.66 6.04
C TRP A 9 -13.96 0.37 6.06
N GLY A 10 -15.11 0.04 5.49
CA GLY A 10 -16.33 0.85 5.54
C GLY A 10 -16.48 1.89 4.43
N ALA A 11 -15.66 1.82 3.38
CA ALA A 11 -15.85 2.68 2.21
C ALA A 11 -16.91 2.12 1.26
N ASP A 12 -17.67 3.00 0.65
CA ASP A 12 -18.51 2.69 -0.50
C ASP A 12 -17.66 2.76 -1.78
N VAL A 13 -17.51 1.63 -2.47
CA VAL A 13 -16.69 1.53 -3.68
C VAL A 13 -17.55 1.77 -4.91
N VAL A 14 -17.54 2.99 -5.41
CA VAL A 14 -18.36 3.45 -6.55
C VAL A 14 -17.88 2.93 -7.91
N GLY A 15 -16.63 2.48 -8.03
CA GLY A 15 -16.09 1.94 -9.29
C GLY A 15 -14.77 1.20 -9.09
N CYS A 16 -14.55 0.20 -9.95
CA CYS A 16 -13.27 -0.50 -10.08
C CYS A 16 -13.11 -0.94 -11.54
N MET A 17 -12.12 -0.41 -12.22
CA MET A 17 -11.94 -0.67 -13.64
C MET A 17 -10.47 -0.82 -14.02
N HIS A 18 -10.22 -1.47 -15.14
CA HIS A 18 -8.91 -1.50 -15.77
C HIS A 18 -8.85 -0.39 -16.82
N VAL A 19 -7.80 0.42 -16.77
CA VAL A 19 -7.57 1.51 -17.70
C VAL A 19 -6.31 1.20 -18.51
N PRO A 20 -6.34 1.30 -19.85
CA PRO A 20 -5.15 1.10 -20.67
C PRO A 20 -4.12 2.22 -20.42
N ASP A 21 -2.86 1.95 -20.81
CA ASP A 21 -1.74 2.91 -20.71
C ASP A 21 -1.87 4.02 -21.78
N SER A 22 -2.92 4.83 -21.64
CA SER A 22 -3.21 6.00 -22.49
C SER A 22 -3.52 7.20 -21.59
N PRO A 23 -2.72 8.27 -21.62
CA PRO A 23 -2.91 9.44 -20.78
C PRO A 23 -4.30 10.07 -20.91
N ASP A 24 -4.82 10.18 -22.14
CA ASP A 24 -6.14 10.77 -22.39
C ASP A 24 -7.28 9.93 -21.81
N ILE A 25 -7.23 8.60 -22.01
CA ILE A 25 -8.24 7.68 -21.49
C ILE A 25 -8.15 7.64 -19.95
N PHE A 26 -6.94 7.61 -19.42
CA PHE A 26 -6.73 7.64 -17.96
C PHE A 26 -7.29 8.93 -17.34
N ARG A 27 -6.96 10.09 -17.92
CA ARG A 27 -7.45 11.40 -17.44
C ARG A 27 -8.97 11.51 -17.54
N ALA A 28 -9.59 11.06 -18.64
CA ALA A 28 -11.04 11.02 -18.80
C ALA A 28 -11.69 10.14 -17.72
N THR A 29 -11.17 8.93 -17.53
CA THR A 29 -11.66 7.99 -16.50
C THR A 29 -11.55 8.58 -15.10
N CYS A 30 -10.42 9.20 -14.75
CA CYS A 30 -10.26 9.88 -13.46
C CYS A 30 -11.26 11.04 -13.31
N THR A 31 -11.53 11.75 -14.40
CA THR A 31 -12.50 12.86 -14.39
C THR A 31 -13.90 12.39 -14.04
N ASP A 32 -14.35 11.30 -14.66
CA ASP A 32 -15.69 10.73 -14.45
C ASP A 32 -15.82 10.16 -13.01
N LEU A 33 -14.80 9.44 -12.56
CA LEU A 33 -14.80 8.87 -11.20
C LEU A 33 -14.71 9.94 -10.11
N ALA A 34 -13.96 11.02 -10.33
CA ALA A 34 -13.82 12.11 -9.35
C ALA A 34 -15.12 12.85 -9.08
N GLN A 35 -16.09 12.81 -10.00
CA GLN A 35 -17.42 13.43 -9.79
C GLN A 35 -18.27 12.71 -8.76
N GLN A 36 -17.96 11.47 -8.44
CA GLN A 36 -18.75 10.60 -7.58
C GLN A 36 -17.96 9.91 -6.46
N SER A 37 -16.72 10.33 -6.24
CA SER A 37 -15.85 9.73 -5.22
C SER A 37 -15.01 10.77 -4.50
N ASP A 38 -14.77 10.55 -3.21
CA ASP A 38 -13.90 11.37 -2.38
C ASP A 38 -12.43 10.96 -2.51
N VAL A 39 -12.17 9.72 -2.92
CA VAL A 39 -10.83 9.14 -3.04
C VAL A 39 -10.71 8.33 -4.32
N LEU A 40 -9.67 8.60 -5.10
CA LEU A 40 -9.23 7.79 -6.23
C LEU A 40 -7.97 7.01 -5.84
N VAL A 41 -7.94 5.73 -6.17
CA VAL A 41 -6.77 4.88 -5.92
C VAL A 41 -6.38 4.16 -7.21
N THR A 42 -5.12 4.27 -7.61
CA THR A 42 -4.57 3.46 -8.70
C THR A 42 -3.61 2.39 -8.17
N SER A 43 -3.54 1.26 -8.85
CA SER A 43 -2.50 0.24 -8.65
C SER A 43 -1.72 0.05 -9.94
N GLY A 44 -0.46 0.48 -9.94
CA GLY A 44 0.38 0.62 -11.12
C GLY A 44 0.48 2.08 -11.56
N GLY A 45 1.30 2.33 -12.58
CA GLY A 45 1.48 3.67 -13.10
C GLY A 45 2.26 4.64 -12.19
N VAL A 46 2.99 4.16 -11.17
CA VAL A 46 3.78 5.00 -10.25
C VAL A 46 5.24 4.55 -10.13
N SER A 47 5.71 3.77 -11.09
CA SER A 47 7.07 3.25 -11.05
C SER A 47 8.11 4.31 -11.47
N ALA A 48 9.39 3.97 -11.41
CA ALA A 48 10.47 4.87 -11.83
C ALA A 48 10.64 4.95 -13.37
N GLY A 49 9.76 4.34 -14.14
CA GLY A 49 9.81 4.33 -15.60
C GLY A 49 9.51 5.70 -16.22
N ALA A 50 10.11 5.96 -17.38
CA ALA A 50 9.91 7.21 -18.12
C ALA A 50 8.51 7.34 -18.73
N PHE A 51 7.78 6.25 -18.88
CA PHE A 51 6.42 6.19 -19.43
C PHE A 51 5.45 5.72 -18.33
N ASP A 52 5.07 6.62 -17.46
CA ASP A 52 4.16 6.33 -16.36
C ASP A 52 2.89 7.15 -16.57
N VAL A 53 1.83 6.49 -17.04
CA VAL A 53 0.58 7.13 -17.43
C VAL A 53 -0.01 8.01 -16.32
N VAL A 54 0.16 7.62 -15.07
CA VAL A 54 -0.34 8.42 -13.94
C VAL A 54 0.44 9.72 -13.81
N LYS A 55 1.77 9.69 -13.96
CA LYS A 55 2.63 10.87 -13.88
C LYS A 55 2.39 11.84 -15.03
N GLU A 56 2.17 11.31 -16.24
CA GLU A 56 1.93 12.10 -17.43
C GLU A 56 0.55 12.74 -17.45
N SER A 57 -0.42 12.13 -16.75
CA SER A 57 -1.83 12.56 -16.84
C SER A 57 -2.25 13.52 -15.73
N LEU A 58 -1.51 13.62 -14.62
CA LEU A 58 -1.92 14.34 -13.42
C LEU A 58 -0.87 15.36 -12.96
N ASP A 59 -1.21 16.65 -13.03
CA ASP A 59 -0.28 17.75 -12.80
C ASP A 59 0.01 18.01 -11.31
N ASP A 60 -1.00 17.88 -10.42
CA ASP A 60 -0.89 18.20 -8.99
C ASP A 60 -0.58 16.98 -8.13
N MET A 61 0.32 16.12 -8.61
CA MET A 61 0.70 14.88 -7.94
C MET A 61 2.14 14.90 -7.46
N THR A 62 2.36 14.45 -6.24
CA THR A 62 3.68 14.17 -5.70
C THR A 62 4.00 12.69 -5.87
N PHE A 63 5.09 12.39 -6.56
CA PHE A 63 5.64 11.04 -6.68
C PHE A 63 6.94 10.95 -5.90
N THR A 64 7.01 10.03 -4.96
CA THR A 64 8.16 9.92 -4.05
C THR A 64 8.61 8.48 -3.87
N LYS A 65 9.84 8.34 -3.39
CA LYS A 65 10.43 7.05 -3.00
C LYS A 65 10.46 6.98 -1.48
N VAL A 66 9.51 6.30 -0.88
CA VAL A 66 9.48 6.06 0.56
C VAL A 66 10.53 5.02 0.95
N ALA A 67 11.21 5.22 2.08
CA ALA A 67 12.20 4.28 2.62
C ALA A 67 11.52 3.05 3.25
N MET A 68 10.73 2.33 2.44
CA MET A 68 9.99 1.14 2.83
C MET A 68 10.20 -0.02 1.87
N GLN A 69 9.91 -1.24 2.31
CA GLN A 69 9.89 -2.45 1.50
C GLN A 69 8.80 -3.41 2.01
N PRO A 70 7.90 -3.88 1.11
CA PRO A 70 7.71 -3.46 -0.27
C PRO A 70 7.04 -2.09 -0.36
N GLY A 71 6.90 -1.54 -1.58
CA GLY A 71 6.10 -0.33 -1.79
C GLY A 71 6.90 0.98 -1.87
N LYS A 72 8.18 0.93 -2.27
CA LYS A 72 9.05 2.11 -2.34
C LYS A 72 8.47 3.28 -3.16
N PRO A 73 7.96 3.11 -4.42
CA PRO A 73 7.34 4.19 -5.16
C PRO A 73 5.91 4.43 -4.66
N GLN A 74 5.56 5.67 -4.40
CA GLN A 74 4.22 6.11 -4.01
C GLN A 74 3.85 7.39 -4.75
N GLY A 75 2.57 7.55 -5.08
CA GLY A 75 2.00 8.77 -5.58
C GLY A 75 0.89 9.26 -4.67
N PHE A 76 0.81 10.56 -4.43
CA PHE A 76 -0.28 11.16 -3.67
C PHE A 76 -0.50 12.61 -4.09
N GLY A 77 -1.72 13.08 -3.92
CA GLY A 77 -2.10 14.44 -4.25
C GLY A 77 -3.59 14.63 -4.30
N ARG A 78 -4.01 15.59 -5.08
CA ARG A 78 -5.41 15.82 -5.41
C ARG A 78 -5.60 15.82 -6.92
N PHE A 79 -6.68 15.21 -7.35
CA PHE A 79 -7.19 15.38 -8.68
C PHE A 79 -8.52 16.12 -8.58
N ARG A 80 -8.52 17.41 -8.93
CA ARG A 80 -9.60 18.35 -8.58
C ARG A 80 -9.80 18.36 -7.06
N ASP A 81 -11.02 18.12 -6.58
CA ASP A 81 -11.34 18.07 -5.15
C ASP A 81 -11.17 16.67 -4.53
N THR A 82 -10.87 15.65 -5.34
CA THR A 82 -10.75 14.25 -4.94
C THR A 82 -9.32 13.94 -4.48
N VAL A 83 -9.16 13.26 -3.35
CA VAL A 83 -7.86 12.76 -2.90
C VAL A 83 -7.39 11.65 -3.82
N PHE A 84 -6.14 11.70 -4.25
CA PHE A 84 -5.55 10.69 -5.12
C PHE A 84 -4.41 9.94 -4.42
N LEU A 85 -4.46 8.61 -4.49
CA LEU A 85 -3.39 7.72 -4.05
C LEU A 85 -2.94 6.81 -5.19
N GLY A 86 -1.66 6.87 -5.53
CA GLY A 86 -1.03 6.00 -6.53
C GLY A 86 -0.17 4.94 -5.85
N PHE A 87 -0.54 3.67 -6.00
CA PHE A 87 0.16 2.54 -5.39
C PHE A 87 0.96 1.75 -6.43
N PRO A 88 2.04 1.06 -6.02
CA PRO A 88 2.78 0.15 -6.90
C PRO A 88 1.87 -0.93 -7.48
N GLY A 89 2.10 -1.32 -8.74
CA GLY A 89 1.31 -2.35 -9.42
C GLY A 89 1.54 -3.77 -8.86
N ASN A 90 2.65 -4.01 -8.16
CA ASN A 90 2.89 -5.30 -7.54
C ASN A 90 1.88 -5.57 -6.41
N PRO A 91 1.18 -6.72 -6.38
CA PRO A 91 0.08 -6.98 -5.46
C PRO A 91 0.44 -6.86 -3.98
N VAL A 92 1.60 -7.38 -3.54
CA VAL A 92 2.00 -7.28 -2.13
C VAL A 92 2.36 -5.84 -1.77
N SER A 93 3.01 -5.12 -2.68
CA SER A 93 3.32 -3.70 -2.49
C SER A 93 2.05 -2.87 -2.39
N CYS A 94 1.07 -3.15 -3.25
CA CYS A 94 -0.23 -2.50 -3.25
C CYS A 94 -1.00 -2.78 -1.94
N TYR A 95 -0.98 -4.04 -1.47
CA TYR A 95 -1.59 -4.42 -0.19
C TYR A 95 -0.98 -3.64 0.98
N VAL A 96 0.35 -3.63 1.08
CA VAL A 96 1.06 -2.90 2.15
C VAL A 96 0.78 -1.40 2.06
N SER A 97 0.79 -0.82 0.86
CA SER A 97 0.46 0.60 0.66
C SER A 97 -0.98 0.91 1.07
N ALA A 98 -1.94 0.03 0.76
CA ALA A 98 -3.33 0.20 1.18
C ALA A 98 -3.47 0.16 2.71
N GLN A 99 -2.79 -0.76 3.39
CA GLN A 99 -2.79 -0.82 4.85
C GLN A 99 -2.20 0.45 5.49
N LEU A 100 -1.10 0.97 4.93
CA LEU A 100 -0.36 2.08 5.54
C LEU A 100 -0.90 3.47 5.18
N PHE A 101 -1.53 3.63 4.01
CA PHE A 101 -1.96 4.93 3.51
C PHE A 101 -3.46 5.03 3.29
N LEU A 102 -4.09 4.07 2.61
CA LEU A 102 -5.53 4.13 2.34
C LEU A 102 -6.36 3.91 3.61
N ARG A 103 -6.05 2.89 4.39
CA ARG A 103 -6.80 2.58 5.61
C ARG A 103 -6.83 3.75 6.60
N PRO A 104 -5.71 4.39 7.00
CA PRO A 104 -5.75 5.55 7.89
C PRO A 104 -6.45 6.75 7.25
N LEU A 105 -6.34 6.96 5.94
CA LEU A 105 -7.09 8.00 5.24
C LEU A 105 -8.60 7.78 5.38
N LEU A 106 -9.11 6.59 5.06
CA LEU A 106 -10.52 6.26 5.18
C LEU A 106 -11.02 6.41 6.62
N ARG A 107 -10.23 5.95 7.60
CA ARG A 107 -10.55 6.14 9.02
C ARG A 107 -10.62 7.62 9.40
N ARG A 108 -9.69 8.44 8.92
CA ARG A 108 -9.69 9.88 9.14
C ARG A 108 -10.93 10.54 8.55
N MET A 109 -11.32 10.17 7.35
CA MET A 109 -12.52 10.70 6.68
C MET A 109 -13.79 10.28 7.41
N ALA A 110 -13.82 9.09 7.99
CA ALA A 110 -14.93 8.61 8.83
C ALA A 110 -14.90 9.18 10.27
N GLY A 111 -13.98 10.07 10.62
CA GLY A 111 -13.87 10.64 11.98
C GLY A 111 -13.35 9.64 13.03
N ALA A 112 -12.78 8.50 12.61
CA ALA A 112 -12.24 7.47 13.50
C ALA A 112 -10.75 7.69 13.79
N ASP A 113 -10.24 7.02 14.84
CA ASP A 113 -8.82 7.01 15.14
C ASP A 113 -8.02 6.38 13.99
N THR A 114 -6.98 7.08 13.55
CA THR A 114 -6.13 6.69 12.43
C THR A 114 -4.97 5.77 12.83
N ASN A 115 -4.71 5.61 14.13
CA ASN A 115 -3.58 4.83 14.62
C ASN A 115 -3.74 3.34 14.29
N HIS A 116 -2.65 2.72 13.91
CA HIS A 116 -2.56 1.26 13.86
C HIS A 116 -2.32 0.72 15.27
N THR A 117 -2.97 -0.39 15.59
CA THR A 117 -2.60 -1.15 16.80
C THR A 117 -1.21 -1.75 16.56
N VAL A 118 -0.24 -1.35 17.38
CA VAL A 118 1.12 -1.86 17.34
C VAL A 118 1.38 -2.65 18.62
N VAL A 119 1.87 -3.88 18.46
CA VAL A 119 2.26 -4.75 19.58
C VAL A 119 3.71 -5.20 19.36
N GLN A 120 4.44 -5.38 20.46
CA GLN A 120 5.79 -5.95 20.43
C GLN A 120 5.70 -7.41 20.82
N ILE A 121 6.05 -8.30 19.92
CA ILE A 121 6.03 -9.75 20.13
C ILE A 121 7.29 -10.38 19.54
N PRO A 122 7.75 -11.53 20.07
CA PRO A 122 8.92 -12.21 19.54
C PRO A 122 8.78 -12.62 18.08
N ALA A 123 9.90 -12.61 17.34
CA ALA A 123 9.97 -13.24 16.03
C ALA A 123 10.04 -14.78 16.19
N GLY A 124 9.09 -15.49 15.59
CA GLY A 124 9.06 -16.96 15.60
C GLY A 124 9.97 -17.62 14.56
N SER A 125 10.57 -16.81 13.68
CA SER A 125 11.54 -17.26 12.70
C SER A 125 12.50 -16.13 12.33
N ASN A 126 13.65 -16.49 11.76
CA ASN A 126 14.61 -15.51 11.26
C ASN A 126 14.30 -15.13 9.81
N TRP A 127 14.43 -13.84 9.49
CA TRP A 127 14.44 -13.36 8.10
C TRP A 127 15.42 -12.18 7.95
N ARG A 128 15.84 -11.93 6.72
CA ARG A 128 16.70 -10.80 6.40
C ARG A 128 15.89 -9.55 6.16
N SER A 129 16.25 -8.46 6.80
CA SER A 129 15.68 -7.13 6.57
C SER A 129 16.66 -6.29 5.74
N PRO A 130 16.18 -5.48 4.79
CA PRO A 130 17.05 -4.60 4.02
C PRO A 130 17.59 -3.48 4.90
N LEU A 131 18.82 -3.05 4.61
CA LEU A 131 19.39 -1.86 5.23
C LEU A 131 18.67 -0.59 4.73
N GLU A 132 18.64 0.44 5.56
CA GLU A 132 18.11 1.80 5.24
C GLU A 132 16.63 1.85 4.84
N ARG A 133 15.84 0.81 5.15
CA ARG A 133 14.41 0.78 4.88
C ARG A 133 13.66 0.11 6.01
N THR A 134 12.47 0.60 6.28
CA THR A 134 11.50 -0.13 7.10
C THR A 134 10.88 -1.25 6.27
N GLN A 135 11.00 -2.48 6.72
CA GLN A 135 10.38 -3.61 6.06
C GLN A 135 9.03 -3.91 6.68
N PHE A 136 8.02 -4.07 5.82
CA PHE A 136 6.67 -4.51 6.19
C PHE A 136 6.44 -5.90 5.62
N VAL A 137 6.45 -6.90 6.48
CA VAL A 137 6.34 -8.31 6.10
C VAL A 137 4.94 -8.81 6.41
N PRO A 138 4.17 -9.28 5.41
CA PRO A 138 2.94 -10.02 5.67
C PRO A 138 3.22 -11.22 6.57
N ALA A 139 2.49 -11.31 7.69
CA ALA A 139 2.80 -12.27 8.74
C ALA A 139 1.52 -12.80 9.41
N MET A 140 1.67 -13.88 10.15
CA MET A 140 0.70 -14.42 11.11
C MET A 140 1.25 -14.31 12.53
N ILE A 141 0.35 -14.25 13.50
CA ILE A 141 0.71 -14.41 14.91
C ILE A 141 0.27 -15.81 15.31
N ILE A 142 1.23 -16.65 15.69
CA ILE A 142 1.04 -18.04 16.12
C ILE A 142 1.73 -18.23 17.47
N ASP A 143 1.01 -18.71 18.46
CA ASP A 143 1.52 -18.97 19.81
C ASP A 143 2.29 -17.78 20.43
N GLY A 144 1.81 -16.56 20.17
CA GLY A 144 2.42 -15.34 20.69
C GLY A 144 3.69 -14.89 19.97
N ALA A 145 4.06 -15.51 18.85
CA ALA A 145 5.19 -15.14 18.03
C ALA A 145 4.76 -14.71 16.61
N VAL A 146 5.49 -13.79 15.99
CA VAL A 146 5.25 -13.34 14.60
C VAL A 146 6.02 -14.22 13.63
N ILE A 147 5.32 -14.78 12.63
CA ILE A 147 5.88 -15.63 11.60
C ILE A 147 5.50 -15.06 10.22
N PRO A 148 6.49 -14.78 9.34
CA PRO A 148 6.20 -14.40 7.96
C PRO A 148 5.32 -15.43 7.25
N THR A 149 4.32 -14.97 6.48
CA THR A 149 3.44 -15.86 5.71
C THR A 149 4.15 -16.53 4.53
N HIS A 150 5.39 -16.14 4.25
CA HIS A 150 6.23 -16.77 3.23
C HIS A 150 7.69 -16.84 3.67
N VAL A 151 8.36 -17.96 3.32
CA VAL A 151 9.75 -18.24 3.70
C VAL A 151 10.76 -17.16 3.27
N GLN A 152 10.49 -16.49 2.14
CA GLN A 152 11.33 -15.38 1.63
C GLN A 152 10.91 -14.01 2.14
N ALA A 153 10.18 -13.90 3.21
CA ALA A 153 9.76 -12.70 3.96
C ALA A 153 9.72 -11.32 3.23
N GLY A 154 9.84 -11.25 1.92
CA GLY A 154 9.95 -9.98 1.18
C GLY A 154 9.66 -10.06 -0.32
N GLY A 155 9.18 -11.19 -0.81
CA GLY A 155 8.83 -11.35 -2.22
C GLY A 155 7.57 -10.58 -2.57
N SER A 156 7.72 -9.48 -3.28
CA SER A 156 6.60 -8.62 -3.68
C SER A 156 5.60 -9.28 -4.64
N HIS A 157 5.96 -10.44 -5.21
CA HIS A 157 5.13 -11.25 -6.13
C HIS A 157 4.32 -12.36 -5.43
N LEU A 158 4.48 -12.53 -4.12
CA LEU A 158 3.90 -13.65 -3.36
C LEU A 158 2.46 -13.35 -2.90
N VAL A 159 1.58 -13.05 -3.83
CA VAL A 159 0.20 -12.63 -3.54
C VAL A 159 -0.61 -13.68 -2.78
N ALA A 160 -0.37 -14.96 -3.02
CA ALA A 160 -1.10 -16.05 -2.35
C ALA A 160 -0.88 -16.07 -0.83
N SER A 161 0.30 -15.60 -0.36
CA SER A 161 0.61 -15.51 1.07
C SER A 161 -0.25 -14.47 1.80
N LEU A 162 -0.83 -13.51 1.07
CA LEU A 162 -1.70 -12.49 1.67
C LEU A 162 -3.00 -13.08 2.25
N ALA A 163 -3.47 -14.21 1.72
CA ALA A 163 -4.69 -14.85 2.22
C ALA A 163 -4.57 -15.33 3.67
N ALA A 164 -3.37 -15.67 4.11
CA ALA A 164 -3.09 -16.11 5.49
C ALA A 164 -2.60 -14.95 6.39
N THR A 165 -2.46 -13.74 5.86
CA THR A 165 -1.89 -12.61 6.59
C THR A 165 -2.89 -12.05 7.60
N THR A 166 -2.52 -12.03 8.88
CA THR A 166 -3.29 -11.43 9.97
C THR A 166 -2.62 -10.19 10.57
N ALA A 167 -1.33 -9.98 10.25
CA ALA A 167 -0.52 -8.87 10.74
C ALA A 167 0.52 -8.42 9.71
N LEU A 168 1.06 -7.22 9.88
CA LEU A 168 2.29 -6.78 9.22
C LEU A 168 3.40 -6.73 10.27
N ALA A 169 4.43 -7.56 10.12
CA ALA A 169 5.63 -7.43 10.92
C ALA A 169 6.45 -6.23 10.41
N VAL A 170 6.80 -5.32 11.34
CA VAL A 170 7.58 -4.13 11.04
C VAL A 170 9.00 -4.33 11.52
N ALA A 171 9.95 -4.42 10.58
CA ALA A 171 11.36 -4.52 10.88
C ALA A 171 12.09 -3.25 10.41
N VAL A 172 12.86 -2.65 11.32
CA VAL A 172 13.64 -1.44 11.06
C VAL A 172 15.13 -1.74 11.13
N SER A 173 15.94 -1.07 10.33
CA SER A 173 17.36 -1.38 10.16
C SER A 173 18.20 -1.31 11.45
N TYR A 174 17.75 -0.56 12.45
CA TYR A 174 18.44 -0.47 13.74
C TYR A 174 18.04 -1.56 14.75
N THR A 175 17.03 -2.38 14.47
CA THR A 175 16.62 -3.49 15.36
C THR A 175 17.63 -4.63 15.41
N HIS A 176 18.62 -4.64 14.51
CA HIS A 176 19.68 -5.63 14.50
C HIS A 176 20.80 -5.39 15.53
N LEU A 177 20.75 -4.29 16.30
CA LEU A 177 21.85 -3.93 17.17
C LEU A 177 21.70 -4.31 18.63
N ARG A 178 20.65 -5.02 19.04
CA ARG A 178 20.48 -5.48 20.43
C ARG A 178 19.84 -6.86 20.53
N ALA A 179 20.59 -7.88 20.12
CA ALA A 179 20.50 -9.20 20.76
C ALA A 179 21.73 -9.31 21.65
N HIS A 180 21.60 -8.97 22.90
CA HIS A 180 22.51 -9.35 23.97
C HIS A 180 21.82 -10.42 24.79
#